data_236e4dcebdae13b49223e110fef816f8
#
_entry.id   236e4dcebdae13b49223e110fef816f8
#
_cell.length_a   1.000
_cell.length_b   1.000
_cell.length_c   1.000
_cell.angle_alpha   90.00
_cell.angle_beta   90.00
_cell.angle_gamma   90.00
#
_symmetry.space_group_name_H-M   'P 1'
#
loop_
_entity.id
_entity.type
_entity.pdbx_description
1 polymer ?
#
loop_
_entity_poly.entity_id
_entity_poly.type
_entity_poly.pdbx_seq_one_letter_code
_entity_poly.pdbx_strand_id
1 'polypeptide(L)'
;VYNTVKEIAREHGEIDFSVIFVPGHVLKTAVMEAADAGVKNVIPCVEGTPIHDIMEMIAYCKAKGTRLLGPGSIGIITPGEAVVGWLGGNVEWANTFFKRGSIGVFSRSGGQSGTIPWVLREGGFGVSTVIHTGTEPVLGTSMADLLPLFEEDPETEGVAVYAEIGGSQEEECAEVIASGKFTKPFVVYVSGAWAPEGQRFSRSSCTRN
;
A
#
# COMPACT_ATOMS: atom_id res chain seq x y z
N VAL A 1 14.30 8.48 -21.96
CA VAL A 1 15.06 8.13 -20.74
C VAL A 1 15.68 9.43 -20.20
N TYR A 2 15.59 9.65 -18.91
CA TYR A 2 16.05 10.84 -18.20
C TYR A 2 17.06 10.44 -17.12
N ASN A 3 17.90 11.38 -16.74
CA ASN A 3 18.89 11.16 -15.67
C ASN A 3 18.31 11.45 -14.28
N THR A 4 17.28 12.30 -14.19
CA THR A 4 16.66 12.71 -12.93
C THR A 4 15.15 12.84 -13.05
N VAL A 5 14.43 12.65 -11.93
CA VAL A 5 12.98 12.88 -11.86
C VAL A 5 12.63 14.35 -12.11
N LYS A 6 13.51 15.26 -11.71
CA LYS A 6 13.33 16.70 -11.92
C LYS A 6 13.35 17.09 -13.41
N GLU A 7 14.15 16.40 -14.24
CA GLU A 7 14.13 16.58 -15.69
C GLU A 7 12.78 16.19 -16.27
N ILE A 8 12.20 15.08 -15.82
CA ILE A 8 10.88 14.60 -16.23
C ILE A 8 9.81 15.64 -15.87
N ALA A 9 9.78 16.09 -14.61
CA ALA A 9 8.81 17.05 -14.12
C ALA A 9 8.88 18.38 -14.90
N ARG A 10 10.09 18.83 -15.25
CA ARG A 10 10.28 20.06 -16.05
C ARG A 10 9.75 19.92 -17.48
N GLU A 11 9.90 18.74 -18.09
CA GLU A 11 9.52 18.52 -19.50
C GLU A 11 8.06 18.15 -19.66
N HIS A 12 7.50 17.35 -18.72
CA HIS A 12 6.16 16.77 -18.83
C HIS A 12 5.15 17.32 -17.82
N GLY A 13 5.58 18.20 -16.90
CA GLY A 13 4.71 18.75 -15.86
C GLY A 13 4.60 17.88 -14.62
N GLU A 14 3.44 17.93 -13.96
CA GLU A 14 3.18 17.19 -12.71
C GLU A 14 3.28 15.68 -12.90
N ILE A 15 3.88 15.02 -11.92
CA ILE A 15 4.02 13.55 -11.86
C ILE A 15 3.17 13.03 -10.71
N ASP A 16 2.17 12.21 -11.01
CA ASP A 16 1.29 11.64 -10.00
C ASP A 16 1.95 10.49 -9.22
N PHE A 17 2.72 9.64 -9.90
CA PHE A 17 3.34 8.47 -9.30
C PHE A 17 4.79 8.28 -9.71
N SER A 18 5.62 7.88 -8.76
CA SER A 18 6.95 7.33 -8.99
C SER A 18 7.06 5.96 -8.33
N VAL A 19 7.36 4.93 -9.13
CA VAL A 19 7.61 3.57 -8.64
C VAL A 19 9.11 3.32 -8.62
N ILE A 20 9.66 2.95 -7.46
CA ILE A 20 11.10 2.89 -7.24
C ILE A 20 11.57 1.45 -7.05
N PHE A 21 12.45 1.00 -7.96
CA PHE A 21 13.12 -0.30 -7.95
C PHE A 21 14.63 -0.12 -7.92
N VAL A 22 15.17 0.32 -6.79
CA VAL A 22 16.61 0.50 -6.60
C VAL A 22 17.09 -0.31 -5.40
N PRO A 23 18.39 -0.63 -5.30
CA PRO A 23 18.91 -1.28 -4.09
C PRO A 23 18.62 -0.48 -2.81
N GLY A 24 18.34 -1.17 -1.69
CA GLY A 24 17.90 -0.55 -0.44
C GLY A 24 18.81 0.56 0.10
N HIS A 25 20.13 0.45 -0.11
CA HIS A 25 21.10 1.45 0.36
C HIS A 25 21.05 2.80 -0.38
N VAL A 26 20.40 2.88 -1.54
CA VAL A 26 20.18 4.13 -2.29
C VAL A 26 18.71 4.56 -2.31
N LEU A 27 17.83 3.78 -1.69
CA LEU A 27 16.39 4.03 -1.71
C LEU A 27 16.04 5.40 -1.15
N LYS A 28 16.61 5.77 -0.01
CA LYS A 28 16.36 7.08 0.61
C LYS A 28 16.62 8.23 -0.34
N THR A 29 17.75 8.21 -1.03
CA THR A 29 18.11 9.26 -2.01
C THR A 29 17.10 9.31 -3.16
N ALA A 30 16.69 8.17 -3.69
CA ALA A 30 15.72 8.11 -4.78
C ALA A 30 14.33 8.61 -4.36
N VAL A 31 13.87 8.29 -3.15
CA VAL A 31 12.60 8.79 -2.59
C VAL A 31 12.65 10.31 -2.40
N MET A 32 13.75 10.83 -1.82
CA MET A 32 13.91 12.26 -1.61
C MET A 32 13.99 13.03 -2.94
N GLU A 33 14.67 12.48 -3.95
CA GLU A 33 14.73 13.05 -5.30
C GLU A 33 13.32 13.16 -5.91
N ALA A 34 12.51 12.11 -5.82
CA ALA A 34 11.14 12.12 -6.32
C ALA A 34 10.28 13.18 -5.59
N ALA A 35 10.39 13.26 -4.26
CA ALA A 35 9.69 14.26 -3.46
C ALA A 35 10.15 15.70 -3.80
N ASP A 36 11.44 15.93 -4.04
CA ASP A 36 11.97 17.23 -4.46
C ASP A 36 11.53 17.65 -5.87
N ALA A 37 11.22 16.69 -6.71
CA ALA A 37 10.65 16.92 -8.03
C ALA A 37 9.13 17.18 -8.00
N GLY A 38 8.49 17.13 -6.82
CA GLY A 38 7.06 17.38 -6.65
C GLY A 38 6.17 16.19 -7.01
N VAL A 39 6.71 14.97 -7.02
CA VAL A 39 5.91 13.75 -7.23
C VAL A 39 4.87 13.62 -6.12
N LYS A 40 3.59 13.41 -6.49
CA LYS A 40 2.49 13.33 -5.52
C LYS A 40 2.52 12.04 -4.68
N ASN A 41 2.82 10.91 -5.31
CA ASN A 41 2.84 9.61 -4.65
C ASN A 41 4.09 8.82 -5.04
N VAL A 42 4.79 8.28 -4.06
CA VAL A 42 6.01 7.49 -4.25
C VAL A 42 5.80 6.09 -3.70
N ILE A 43 6.12 5.08 -4.50
CA ILE A 43 5.94 3.66 -4.16
C ILE A 43 7.29 2.94 -4.21
N PRO A 44 8.02 2.84 -3.10
CA PRO A 44 9.25 2.07 -3.02
C PRO A 44 8.95 0.58 -2.94
N CYS A 45 9.34 -0.18 -3.98
CA CYS A 45 9.11 -1.62 -4.07
C CYS A 45 10.24 -2.46 -3.43
N VAL A 46 11.02 -1.87 -2.56
CA VAL A 46 12.22 -2.46 -1.94
C VAL A 46 11.98 -2.77 -0.49
N GLU A 47 12.40 -3.96 -0.06
CA GLU A 47 12.38 -4.44 1.32
C GLU A 47 13.77 -4.37 1.96
N GLY A 48 13.80 -4.44 3.30
CA GLY A 48 15.05 -4.48 4.07
C GLY A 48 15.73 -3.12 4.19
N THR A 49 14.98 -2.05 4.07
CA THR A 49 15.50 -0.69 4.27
C THR A 49 15.75 -0.42 5.77
N PRO A 50 16.88 0.19 6.14
CA PRO A 50 17.15 0.55 7.53
C PRO A 50 16.03 1.44 8.11
N ILE A 51 15.59 1.13 9.33
CA ILE A 51 14.43 1.81 9.94
C ILE A 51 14.64 3.34 10.07
N HIS A 52 15.86 3.78 10.34
CA HIS A 52 16.18 5.22 10.39
C HIS A 52 15.97 5.88 9.03
N ASP A 53 16.39 5.23 7.95
CA ASP A 53 16.18 5.74 6.59
C ASP A 53 14.69 5.80 6.25
N ILE A 54 13.90 4.81 6.69
CA ILE A 54 12.43 4.84 6.51
C ILE A 54 11.81 6.03 7.23
N MET A 55 12.19 6.26 8.49
CA MET A 55 11.68 7.39 9.28
C MET A 55 12.03 8.75 8.65
N GLU A 56 13.27 8.88 8.15
CA GLU A 56 13.71 10.09 7.43
C GLU A 56 12.91 10.29 6.13
N MET A 57 12.71 9.24 5.33
CA MET A 57 11.90 9.29 4.11
C MET A 57 10.47 9.73 4.40
N ILE A 58 9.83 9.17 5.44
CA ILE A 58 8.46 9.52 5.85
C ILE A 58 8.39 11.00 6.22
N ALA A 59 9.29 11.46 7.10
CA ALA A 59 9.32 12.85 7.53
C ALA A 59 9.54 13.81 6.35
N TYR A 60 10.47 13.45 5.45
CA TYR A 60 10.78 14.24 4.28
C TYR A 60 9.60 14.33 3.29
N CYS A 61 9.01 13.19 2.93
CA CYS A 61 7.85 13.14 2.05
C CYS A 61 6.68 13.95 2.62
N LYS A 62 6.41 13.80 3.93
CA LYS A 62 5.37 14.59 4.61
C LYS A 62 5.63 16.10 4.52
N ALA A 63 6.87 16.53 4.72
CA ALA A 63 7.26 17.95 4.60
C ALA A 63 7.12 18.49 3.17
N LYS A 64 7.21 17.63 2.14
CA LYS A 64 7.06 17.99 0.73
C LYS A 64 5.63 17.84 0.21
N GLY A 65 4.70 17.30 1.00
CA GLY A 65 3.34 16.99 0.56
C GLY A 65 3.26 15.76 -0.36
N THR A 66 4.29 14.93 -0.38
CA THR A 66 4.35 13.67 -1.11
C THR A 66 3.81 12.53 -0.25
N ARG A 67 2.93 11.70 -0.79
CA ARG A 67 2.49 10.46 -0.10
C ARG A 67 3.50 9.34 -0.38
N LEU A 68 3.92 8.64 0.66
CA LEU A 68 4.81 7.49 0.59
C LEU A 68 4.02 6.21 0.87
N LEU A 69 3.82 5.36 -0.15
CA LEU A 69 3.18 4.05 0.00
C LEU A 69 4.23 2.95 0.12
N GLY A 70 4.40 2.40 1.29
CA GLY A 70 5.48 1.47 1.61
C GLY A 70 6.46 2.07 2.63
N PRO A 71 7.74 1.65 2.67
CA PRO A 71 8.46 0.80 1.70
C PRO A 71 8.02 -0.67 1.67
N GLY A 72 8.57 -1.42 0.71
CA GLY A 72 8.22 -2.82 0.50
C GLY A 72 6.82 -3.02 -0.11
N SER A 73 6.26 -2.00 -0.76
CA SER A 73 4.97 -2.11 -1.44
C SER A 73 5.14 -2.67 -2.86
N ILE A 74 4.26 -3.59 -3.26
CA ILE A 74 4.17 -4.06 -4.65
C ILE A 74 3.23 -3.19 -5.50
N GLY A 75 2.62 -2.16 -4.91
CA GLY A 75 1.85 -1.16 -5.63
C GLY A 75 0.35 -1.24 -5.49
N ILE A 76 -0.33 -0.72 -6.51
CA ILE A 76 -1.77 -0.52 -6.58
C ILE A 76 -2.29 -1.10 -7.90
N ILE A 77 -3.47 -1.67 -7.88
CA ILE A 77 -4.21 -2.04 -9.08
C ILE A 77 -5.67 -1.60 -8.99
N THR A 78 -6.15 -0.93 -10.03
CA THR A 78 -7.56 -0.67 -10.30
C THR A 78 -7.91 -1.47 -11.55
N PRO A 79 -8.65 -2.60 -11.44
CA PRO A 79 -8.83 -3.52 -12.55
C PRO A 79 -9.52 -2.85 -13.75
N GLY A 80 -8.95 -3.03 -14.93
CA GLY A 80 -9.43 -2.43 -16.16
C GLY A 80 -8.98 -0.98 -16.40
N GLU A 81 -8.30 -0.35 -15.44
CA GLU A 81 -7.86 1.04 -15.54
C GLU A 81 -6.35 1.18 -15.45
N ALA A 82 -5.74 0.80 -14.33
CA ALA A 82 -4.32 1.02 -14.10
C ALA A 82 -3.67 0.01 -13.16
N VAL A 83 -2.38 -0.21 -13.38
CA VAL A 83 -1.47 -0.85 -12.44
C VAL A 83 -0.31 0.11 -12.20
N VAL A 84 -0.07 0.46 -10.93
CA VAL A 84 1.06 1.29 -10.51
C VAL A 84 1.94 0.45 -9.59
N GLY A 85 3.07 0.03 -10.07
CA GLY A 85 3.93 -0.98 -9.45
C GLY A 85 3.93 -2.30 -10.22
N TRP A 86 3.97 -3.42 -9.51
CA TRP A 86 3.99 -4.75 -10.12
C TRP A 86 2.95 -5.72 -9.51
N LEU A 87 1.97 -5.19 -8.79
CA LEU A 87 0.85 -5.96 -8.28
C LEU A 87 0.07 -6.60 -9.45
N GLY A 88 -0.14 -7.90 -9.36
CA GLY A 88 -0.75 -8.66 -10.47
C GLY A 88 0.23 -9.20 -11.50
N GLY A 89 1.53 -8.86 -11.41
CA GLY A 89 2.56 -9.37 -12.31
C GLY A 89 2.46 -8.79 -13.72
N ASN A 90 1.97 -9.57 -14.67
CA ASN A 90 1.71 -9.09 -16.04
C ASN A 90 0.21 -8.83 -16.29
N VAL A 91 -0.10 -8.19 -17.42
CA VAL A 91 -1.48 -7.79 -17.77
C VAL A 91 -2.44 -8.98 -17.87
N GLU A 92 -2.00 -10.12 -18.38
CA GLU A 92 -2.82 -11.32 -18.52
C GLU A 92 -3.20 -11.88 -17.13
N TRP A 93 -2.23 -11.97 -16.23
CA TRP A 93 -2.46 -12.40 -14.84
C TRP A 93 -3.33 -11.40 -14.09
N ALA A 94 -3.05 -10.10 -14.24
CA ALA A 94 -3.87 -9.05 -13.62
C ALA A 94 -5.34 -9.17 -14.02
N ASN A 95 -5.63 -9.30 -15.31
CA ASN A 95 -7.00 -9.49 -15.82
C ASN A 95 -7.65 -10.82 -15.39
N THR A 96 -6.83 -11.85 -15.14
CA THR A 96 -7.31 -13.15 -14.68
C THR A 96 -7.71 -13.12 -13.21
N PHE A 97 -6.91 -12.50 -12.34
CA PHE A 97 -7.12 -12.55 -10.90
C PHE A 97 -7.96 -11.39 -10.35
N PHE A 98 -7.89 -10.23 -10.97
CA PHE A 98 -8.55 -9.02 -10.49
C PHE A 98 -9.76 -8.68 -11.36
N LYS A 99 -10.94 -9.10 -10.92
CA LYS A 99 -12.20 -8.74 -11.55
C LYS A 99 -12.66 -7.36 -11.07
N ARG A 100 -13.07 -6.47 -11.96
CA ARG A 100 -13.69 -5.19 -11.59
C ARG A 100 -14.95 -5.41 -10.77
N GLY A 101 -15.12 -4.61 -9.73
CA GLY A 101 -16.28 -4.61 -8.83
C GLY A 101 -16.17 -3.49 -7.81
N SER A 102 -16.86 -3.62 -6.68
CA SER A 102 -17.04 -2.55 -5.70
C SER A 102 -16.36 -2.77 -4.34
N ILE A 103 -15.49 -3.78 -4.21
CA ILE A 103 -14.81 -4.03 -2.94
C ILE A 103 -13.38 -3.46 -2.99
N GLY A 104 -13.10 -2.46 -2.16
CA GLY A 104 -11.75 -2.01 -1.90
C GLY A 104 -10.95 -3.06 -1.13
N VAL A 105 -9.69 -3.25 -1.47
CA VAL A 105 -8.82 -4.21 -0.77
C VAL A 105 -7.51 -3.55 -0.39
N PHE A 106 -7.08 -3.70 0.84
CA PHE A 106 -5.70 -3.42 1.21
C PHE A 106 -5.12 -4.50 2.12
N SER A 107 -3.82 -4.68 2.00
CA SER A 107 -3.10 -5.75 2.68
C SER A 107 -1.67 -5.37 2.97
N ARG A 108 -1.14 -5.87 4.09
CA ARG A 108 0.30 -5.84 4.40
C ARG A 108 1.07 -6.97 3.75
N SER A 109 0.39 -7.98 3.25
CA SER A 109 0.99 -9.13 2.58
C SER A 109 0.85 -9.02 1.07
N GLY A 110 2.00 -9.02 0.35
CA GLY A 110 2.01 -9.00 -1.11
C GLY A 110 1.25 -10.18 -1.73
N GLY A 111 1.41 -11.38 -1.20
CA GLY A 111 0.69 -12.57 -1.65
C GLY A 111 -0.82 -12.46 -1.42
N GLN A 112 -1.23 -11.99 -0.25
CA GLN A 112 -2.65 -11.84 0.09
C GLN A 112 -3.33 -10.71 -0.69
N SER A 113 -2.57 -9.72 -1.15
CA SER A 113 -3.08 -8.71 -2.09
C SER A 113 -3.59 -9.30 -3.41
N GLY A 114 -3.16 -10.50 -3.77
CA GLY A 114 -3.70 -11.28 -4.88
C GLY A 114 -4.74 -12.31 -4.47
N THR A 115 -4.54 -12.97 -3.31
CA THR A 115 -5.44 -14.03 -2.83
C THR A 115 -6.82 -13.52 -2.47
N ILE A 116 -6.94 -12.36 -1.78
CA ILE A 116 -8.24 -11.79 -1.40
C ILE A 116 -9.09 -11.45 -2.62
N PRO A 117 -8.59 -10.72 -3.64
CA PRO A 117 -9.34 -10.47 -4.86
C PRO A 117 -9.81 -11.74 -5.56
N TRP A 118 -8.98 -12.78 -5.56
CA TRP A 118 -9.36 -14.06 -6.14
C TRP A 118 -10.50 -14.74 -5.35
N VAL A 119 -10.41 -14.78 -4.02
CA VAL A 119 -11.48 -15.33 -3.17
C VAL A 119 -12.79 -14.55 -3.35
N LEU A 120 -12.73 -13.22 -3.40
CA LEU A 120 -13.88 -12.37 -3.69
C LEU A 120 -14.49 -12.71 -5.06
N ARG A 121 -13.66 -12.89 -6.08
CA ARG A 121 -14.10 -13.30 -7.41
C ARG A 121 -14.84 -14.64 -7.42
N GLU A 122 -14.30 -15.66 -6.72
CA GLU A 122 -14.96 -16.96 -6.58
C GLU A 122 -16.33 -16.84 -5.86
N GLY A 123 -16.46 -15.87 -4.96
CA GLY A 123 -17.72 -15.50 -4.31
C GLY A 123 -18.66 -14.65 -5.17
N GLY A 124 -18.30 -14.35 -6.42
CA GLY A 124 -19.11 -13.53 -7.33
C GLY A 124 -18.90 -12.03 -7.23
N PHE A 125 -17.98 -11.58 -6.36
CA PHE A 125 -17.63 -10.17 -6.17
C PHE A 125 -16.49 -9.76 -7.09
N GLY A 126 -16.19 -8.45 -7.11
CA GLY A 126 -15.02 -7.88 -7.76
C GLY A 126 -14.45 -6.77 -6.90
N VAL A 127 -13.28 -6.27 -7.29
CA VAL A 127 -12.57 -5.23 -6.53
C VAL A 127 -12.60 -3.89 -7.27
N SER A 128 -12.76 -2.79 -6.52
CA SER A 128 -12.61 -1.43 -7.04
C SER A 128 -11.13 -1.11 -7.18
N THR A 129 -10.40 -1.14 -6.09
CA THR A 129 -8.95 -0.89 -6.05
C THR A 129 -8.31 -1.81 -5.01
N VAL A 130 -7.13 -2.33 -5.34
CA VAL A 130 -6.30 -3.13 -4.42
C VAL A 130 -5.00 -2.41 -4.14
N ILE A 131 -4.65 -2.27 -2.88
CA ILE A 131 -3.45 -1.58 -2.42
C ILE A 131 -2.62 -2.51 -1.53
N HIS A 132 -1.36 -2.70 -1.89
CA HIS A 132 -0.39 -3.31 -0.98
C HIS A 132 0.32 -2.22 -0.19
N THR A 133 0.06 -2.16 1.12
CA THR A 133 0.57 -1.06 1.98
C THR A 133 2.07 -1.13 2.23
N GLY A 134 2.67 -2.31 2.11
CA GLY A 134 4.09 -2.54 2.35
C GLY A 134 4.36 -3.53 3.48
N THR A 135 5.58 -4.06 3.51
CA THR A 135 6.02 -5.14 4.42
C THR A 135 6.87 -4.64 5.58
N GLU A 136 7.36 -3.39 5.52
CA GLU A 136 8.26 -2.85 6.53
C GLU A 136 7.54 -2.56 7.88
N PRO A 137 8.26 -2.57 9.01
CA PRO A 137 7.68 -2.31 10.33
C PRO A 137 7.02 -0.94 10.46
N VAL A 138 7.58 0.05 9.79
CA VAL A 138 7.09 1.43 9.73
C VAL A 138 6.77 1.77 8.30
N LEU A 139 5.57 2.28 8.05
CA LEU A 139 5.05 2.61 6.72
C LEU A 139 4.75 4.10 6.60
N GLY A 140 4.93 4.64 5.40
CA GLY A 140 4.61 6.04 5.10
C GLY A 140 3.11 6.31 5.01
N THR A 141 2.33 5.31 4.58
CA THR A 141 0.87 5.34 4.53
C THR A 141 0.34 4.13 5.29
N SER A 142 -0.42 4.37 6.35
CA SER A 142 -1.05 3.32 7.15
C SER A 142 -2.35 2.82 6.51
N MET A 143 -2.89 1.72 7.02
CA MET A 143 -4.23 1.25 6.62
C MET A 143 -5.30 2.28 6.98
N ALA A 144 -5.17 2.94 8.13
CA ALA A 144 -6.10 3.97 8.58
C ALA A 144 -6.12 5.20 7.66
N ASP A 145 -4.96 5.56 7.06
CA ASP A 145 -4.87 6.66 6.08
C ASP A 145 -5.61 6.36 4.77
N LEU A 146 -5.84 5.08 4.46
CA LEU A 146 -6.53 4.65 3.23
C LEU A 146 -8.06 4.68 3.38
N LEU A 147 -8.60 4.50 4.59
CA LEU A 147 -10.05 4.41 4.80
C LEU A 147 -10.81 5.65 4.31
N PRO A 148 -10.38 6.90 4.59
CA PRO A 148 -11.06 8.07 4.06
C PRO A 148 -11.06 8.13 2.52
N LEU A 149 -10.00 7.63 1.88
CA LEU A 149 -9.94 7.60 0.40
C LEU A 149 -10.95 6.61 -0.18
N PHE A 150 -11.13 5.44 0.45
CA PHE A 150 -12.17 4.49 0.08
C PHE A 150 -13.58 4.96 0.43
N GLU A 151 -13.73 5.78 1.48
CA GLU A 151 -15.02 6.41 1.80
C GLU A 151 -15.47 7.37 0.72
N GLU A 152 -14.53 8.20 0.21
CA GLU A 152 -14.78 9.18 -0.83
C GLU A 152 -14.94 8.56 -2.23
N ASP A 153 -14.41 7.34 -2.44
CA ASP A 153 -14.49 6.65 -3.73
C ASP A 153 -15.93 6.15 -4.01
N PRO A 154 -16.61 6.69 -5.03
CA PRO A 154 -17.99 6.29 -5.36
C PRO A 154 -18.09 4.87 -5.91
N GLU A 155 -16.99 4.27 -6.38
CA GLU A 155 -16.97 2.91 -6.90
C GLU A 155 -16.72 1.86 -5.81
N THR A 156 -16.33 2.29 -4.61
CA THR A 156 -16.12 1.38 -3.47
C THR A 156 -17.36 1.35 -2.57
N GLU A 157 -17.98 0.19 -2.43
CA GLU A 157 -19.14 -0.04 -1.55
C GLU A 157 -18.76 -0.69 -0.22
N GLY A 158 -17.57 -1.25 -0.09
CA GLY A 158 -17.07 -1.87 1.13
C GLY A 158 -15.60 -2.20 1.00
N VAL A 159 -14.95 -2.53 2.12
CA VAL A 159 -13.51 -2.79 2.19
C VAL A 159 -13.22 -4.13 2.83
N ALA A 160 -12.32 -4.90 2.22
CA ALA A 160 -11.77 -6.13 2.77
C ALA A 160 -10.26 -5.98 3.02
N VAL A 161 -9.83 -6.35 4.22
CA VAL A 161 -8.46 -6.15 4.69
C VAL A 161 -7.81 -7.45 5.11
N TYR A 162 -6.57 -7.66 4.70
CA TYR A 162 -5.70 -8.65 5.31
C TYR A 162 -4.67 -7.96 6.19
N ALA A 163 -4.72 -8.28 7.45
CA ALA A 163 -3.86 -7.76 8.48
C ALA A 163 -3.06 -8.89 9.16
N GLU A 164 -2.02 -8.53 9.88
CA GLU A 164 -1.13 -9.45 10.59
C GLU A 164 -0.95 -8.95 12.02
N ILE A 165 -0.85 -9.88 12.98
CA ILE A 165 -0.57 -9.52 14.37
C ILE A 165 0.74 -8.72 14.51
N GLY A 166 0.83 -7.87 15.53
CA GLY A 166 2.07 -7.17 15.91
C GLY A 166 2.23 -5.77 15.32
N GLY A 167 1.12 -5.07 15.17
CA GLY A 167 1.05 -3.65 14.82
C GLY A 167 -0.09 -2.98 15.55
N SER A 168 -0.35 -1.71 15.23
CA SER A 168 -1.48 -0.90 15.73
C SER A 168 -2.43 -0.46 14.62
N GLN A 169 -2.20 -0.92 13.39
CA GLN A 169 -2.94 -0.40 12.23
C GLN A 169 -4.41 -0.82 12.23
N GLU A 170 -4.70 -2.00 12.78
CA GLU A 170 -6.06 -2.52 12.92
C GLU A 170 -6.85 -1.70 13.94
N GLU A 171 -6.22 -1.36 15.06
CA GLU A 171 -6.80 -0.49 16.09
C GLU A 171 -6.98 0.94 15.54
N GLU A 172 -6.02 1.46 14.80
CA GLU A 172 -6.13 2.76 14.14
C GLU A 172 -7.29 2.78 13.13
N CYS A 173 -7.51 1.70 12.36
CA CYS A 173 -8.69 1.55 11.51
C CYS A 173 -9.99 1.55 12.33
N ALA A 174 -10.02 0.85 13.45
CA ALA A 174 -11.18 0.84 14.34
C ALA A 174 -11.51 2.24 14.90
N GLU A 175 -10.50 3.04 15.22
CA GLU A 175 -10.68 4.45 15.64
C GLU A 175 -11.27 5.32 14.51
N VAL A 176 -10.80 5.16 13.27
CA VAL A 176 -11.35 5.87 12.09
C VAL A 176 -12.82 5.52 11.89
N ILE A 177 -13.17 4.23 11.99
CA ILE A 177 -14.56 3.75 11.86
C ILE A 177 -15.41 4.28 13.02
N ALA A 178 -14.94 4.18 14.26
CA ALA A 178 -15.65 4.66 15.43
C ALA A 178 -15.88 6.19 15.41
N SER A 179 -15.00 6.95 14.77
CA SER A 179 -15.14 8.40 14.58
C SER A 179 -16.16 8.79 13.50
N GLY A 180 -16.71 7.82 12.76
CA GLY A 180 -17.65 8.07 11.65
C GLY A 180 -17.00 8.58 10.37
N LYS A 181 -15.67 8.57 10.26
CA LYS A 181 -14.94 8.97 9.05
C LYS A 181 -14.93 7.89 7.98
N PHE A 182 -15.33 6.68 8.33
CA PHE A 182 -15.56 5.57 7.44
C PHE A 182 -16.85 4.85 7.84
N THR A 183 -17.81 4.77 6.91
CA THR A 183 -19.17 4.28 7.17
C THR A 183 -19.54 3.06 6.34
N LYS A 184 -18.75 2.74 5.31
CA LYS A 184 -18.97 1.58 4.45
C LYS A 184 -18.67 0.27 5.18
N PRO A 185 -19.23 -0.87 4.75
CA PRO A 185 -18.89 -2.18 5.30
C PRO A 185 -17.38 -2.43 5.32
N PHE A 186 -16.87 -2.91 6.46
CA PHE A 186 -15.46 -3.21 6.68
C PHE A 186 -15.28 -4.61 7.22
N VAL A 187 -14.49 -5.42 6.53
CA VAL A 187 -14.15 -6.78 6.93
C VAL A 187 -12.65 -6.92 7.02
N VAL A 188 -12.14 -7.36 8.17
CA VAL A 188 -10.72 -7.61 8.38
C VAL A 188 -10.46 -9.06 8.79
N TYR A 189 -9.47 -9.68 8.15
CA TYR A 189 -8.91 -10.95 8.58
C TYR A 189 -7.52 -10.69 9.17
N VAL A 190 -7.36 -10.96 10.47
CA VAL A 190 -6.08 -10.80 11.17
C VAL A 190 -5.39 -12.16 11.24
N SER A 191 -4.31 -12.32 10.50
CA SER A 191 -3.50 -13.52 10.47
C SER A 191 -2.61 -13.61 11.71
N GLY A 192 -2.38 -14.85 12.18
CA GLY A 192 -1.45 -15.10 13.28
C GLY A 192 -2.06 -15.04 14.69
N ALA A 193 -3.39 -14.87 14.81
CA ALA A 193 -4.08 -14.86 16.12
C ALA A 193 -3.83 -16.13 16.98
N TRP A 194 -3.46 -17.24 16.34
CA TRP A 194 -3.07 -18.51 16.97
C TRP A 194 -1.63 -18.53 17.51
N ALA A 195 -0.81 -17.53 17.16
CA ALA A 195 0.60 -17.50 17.52
C ALA A 195 0.79 -17.34 19.05
N PRO A 196 1.74 -18.05 19.68
CA PRO A 196 2.10 -17.83 21.06
C PRO A 196 2.64 -16.41 21.29
N GLU A 197 2.36 -15.85 22.47
CA GLU A 197 2.88 -14.53 22.87
C GLU A 197 4.41 -14.51 22.85
N GLY A 198 4.99 -13.37 22.44
CA GLY A 198 6.43 -13.15 22.41
C GLY A 198 7.18 -13.88 21.29
N GLN A 199 6.54 -14.70 20.48
CA GLN A 199 7.18 -15.30 19.31
C GLN A 199 7.06 -14.39 18.08
N ARG A 200 8.20 -14.17 17.42
CA ARG A 200 8.25 -13.49 16.13
C ARG A 200 7.97 -14.47 15.01
N PHE A 201 6.96 -14.20 14.22
CA PHE A 201 6.60 -14.98 13.04
C PHE A 201 6.82 -14.16 11.78
N SER A 202 7.44 -14.80 10.76
CA SER A 202 7.68 -14.22 9.46
C SER A 202 8.75 -13.12 9.39
N ARG A 203 9.01 -12.66 8.19
CA ARG A 203 9.96 -11.56 7.90
C ARG A 203 9.41 -10.20 8.33
N SER A 204 8.10 -10.06 8.39
CA SER A 204 7.47 -8.90 8.99
C SER A 204 7.73 -8.89 10.50
N SER A 205 7.78 -7.72 11.09
CA SER A 205 8.05 -7.50 12.52
C SER A 205 6.94 -8.02 13.45
N CYS A 206 6.11 -8.95 12.98
CA CYS A 206 4.98 -9.47 13.71
C CYS A 206 5.42 -10.25 14.95
N THR A 207 5.24 -9.64 16.11
CA THR A 207 5.20 -10.30 17.41
C THR A 207 3.81 -10.13 17.96
N ARG A 208 3.23 -11.19 18.50
CA ARG A 208 2.05 -11.07 19.35
C ARG A 208 2.50 -10.48 20.68
N ASN A 209 2.08 -9.27 20.98
CA ASN A 209 2.25 -8.64 22.30
C ASN A 209 1.21 -9.14 23.27
#